data_54d5805adc4e441dd650b6e660a8f544
#
_entry.id   54d5805adc4e441dd650b6e660a8f544
#
_cell.length_a   1.000
_cell.length_b   1.000
_cell.length_c   1.000
_cell.angle_alpha   90.00
_cell.angle_beta   90.00
_cell.angle_gamma   90.00
#
_symmetry.space_group_name_H-M   'P 1'
#
loop_
_entity.id
_entity.type
_entity.pdbx_description
1 polymer ?
#
loop_
_entity_poly.entity_id
_entity_poly.type
_entity_poly.pdbx_seq_one_letter_code
_entity_poly.pdbx_strand_id
1 'polypeptide(L)'
;MRNTQIPLFTPETEWVMPDSLKELKGYKEIAIDLETNDPNLLTLGSANVAGDGHIVGVAVAVDGWKGYYPVAHEGGGNMDKKLVYSWLQDILNQKDTTFIFHNAMYDVCWLRREGLTINGHIVDTMIAASLIDENRLSYRLDILSKHYIGLGKDEKILIEAAKDYGLDPKKDMWRLPALFVGQYAERDA
;
A
#
# COMPACT_ATOMS: atom_id res chain seq x y z
N MET A 1 23.18 1.45 13.93
CA MET A 1 22.16 0.41 13.72
C MET A 1 21.55 0.09 15.08
N ARG A 2 20.27 0.40 15.32
CA ARG A 2 19.58 -0.11 16.52
C ARG A 2 19.26 -1.58 16.21
N ASN A 3 19.81 -2.52 16.97
CA ASN A 3 19.41 -3.91 16.89
C ASN A 3 17.92 -3.98 17.20
N THR A 4 17.11 -4.30 16.22
CA THR A 4 15.68 -4.58 16.42
C THR A 4 15.63 -5.94 17.12
N GLN A 5 15.30 -5.94 18.40
CA GLN A 5 15.17 -7.19 19.17
C GLN A 5 13.88 -7.86 18.69
N ILE A 6 14.01 -9.09 18.19
CA ILE A 6 12.83 -9.88 17.83
C ILE A 6 12.07 -10.20 19.10
N PRO A 7 10.79 -9.84 19.23
CA PRO A 7 10.00 -10.12 20.42
C PRO A 7 9.81 -11.63 20.60
N LEU A 8 9.77 -12.07 21.86
CA LEU A 8 9.50 -13.48 22.21
C LEU A 8 8.06 -13.89 21.93
N PHE A 9 7.15 -12.94 21.96
CA PHE A 9 5.73 -13.12 21.67
C PHE A 9 5.35 -12.07 20.63
N THR A 10 4.69 -12.51 19.56
CA THR A 10 4.19 -11.64 18.49
C THR A 10 2.67 -11.82 18.40
N PRO A 11 1.92 -10.79 17.95
CA PRO A 11 0.48 -10.94 17.78
C PRO A 11 0.17 -12.04 16.76
N GLU A 12 -0.91 -12.75 16.98
CA GLU A 12 -1.42 -13.71 15.99
C GLU A 12 -2.09 -12.95 14.84
N THR A 13 -1.86 -13.41 13.63
CA THR A 13 -2.49 -12.87 12.41
C THR A 13 -2.96 -14.01 11.53
N GLU A 14 -4.11 -13.82 10.90
CA GLU A 14 -4.66 -14.75 9.91
C GLU A 14 -4.16 -14.44 8.49
N TRP A 15 -3.47 -13.31 8.31
CA TRP A 15 -2.97 -12.93 6.98
C TRP A 15 -1.90 -13.91 6.50
N VAL A 16 -2.05 -14.36 5.27
CA VAL A 16 -1.11 -15.24 4.58
C VAL A 16 -0.65 -14.54 3.31
N MET A 17 0.66 -14.49 3.13
CA MET A 17 1.23 -13.97 1.88
C MET A 17 0.72 -14.78 0.68
N PRO A 18 0.29 -14.14 -0.41
CA PRO A 18 -0.11 -14.85 -1.62
C PRO A 18 1.00 -15.77 -2.14
N ASP A 19 0.66 -17.01 -2.45
CA ASP A 19 1.61 -18.01 -2.99
C ASP A 19 2.05 -17.70 -4.42
N SER A 20 1.27 -16.89 -5.14
CA SER A 20 1.51 -16.55 -6.54
C SER A 20 0.98 -15.16 -6.88
N LEU A 21 1.49 -14.58 -7.96
CA LEU A 21 1.02 -13.35 -8.53
C LEU A 21 -0.33 -13.58 -9.22
N LYS A 22 -1.36 -12.87 -8.79
CA LYS A 22 -2.73 -13.02 -9.31
C LYS A 22 -2.81 -12.57 -10.77
N GLU A 23 -3.43 -13.39 -11.62
CA GLU A 23 -3.78 -12.96 -12.98
C GLU A 23 -4.91 -11.89 -12.91
N LEU A 24 -4.60 -10.68 -13.36
CA LEU A 24 -5.52 -9.54 -13.34
C LEU A 24 -5.81 -8.98 -14.74
N LYS A 25 -5.47 -9.75 -15.77
CA LYS A 25 -5.77 -9.37 -17.15
C LYS A 25 -7.27 -9.35 -17.40
N GLY A 26 -7.76 -8.24 -17.96
CA GLY A 26 -9.16 -8.08 -18.34
C GLY A 26 -10.08 -7.54 -17.26
N TYR A 27 -9.60 -7.33 -16.04
CA TYR A 27 -10.34 -6.55 -15.06
C TYR A 27 -10.44 -5.11 -15.52
N LYS A 28 -11.65 -4.54 -15.41
CA LYS A 28 -11.93 -3.16 -15.82
C LYS A 28 -11.53 -2.13 -14.78
N GLU A 29 -11.55 -2.54 -13.52
CA GLU A 29 -11.22 -1.71 -12.38
C GLU A 29 -10.25 -2.47 -11.48
N ILE A 30 -9.15 -1.83 -11.13
CA ILE A 30 -8.12 -2.38 -10.25
C ILE A 30 -7.73 -1.27 -9.28
N ALA A 31 -7.98 -1.49 -7.98
CA ALA A 31 -7.49 -0.60 -6.94
C ALA A 31 -6.05 -0.97 -6.56
N ILE A 32 -5.22 0.04 -6.32
CA ILE A 32 -3.81 -0.12 -5.95
C ILE A 32 -3.50 0.84 -4.82
N ASP A 33 -2.80 0.34 -3.81
CA ASP A 33 -2.22 1.10 -2.72
C ASP A 33 -0.77 0.67 -2.48
N LEU A 34 0.11 1.60 -2.19
CA LEU A 34 1.54 1.33 -1.98
C LEU A 34 1.94 1.56 -0.52
N GLU A 35 2.50 0.54 0.08
CA GLU A 35 3.23 0.74 1.33
C GLU A 35 4.65 1.17 1.03
N THR A 36 5.10 2.24 1.70
CA THR A 36 6.37 2.88 1.38
C THR A 36 7.17 3.22 2.63
N ASN A 37 8.49 3.28 2.47
CA ASN A 37 9.37 4.04 3.34
C ASN A 37 9.69 5.37 2.64
N ASP A 38 9.12 6.47 3.10
CA ASP A 38 9.36 7.82 2.55
C ASP A 38 9.85 8.78 3.65
N PRO A 39 11.12 8.66 4.05
CA PRO A 39 11.67 9.46 5.15
C PRO A 39 11.75 10.95 4.84
N ASN A 40 11.71 11.33 3.56
CA ASN A 40 11.84 12.70 3.10
C ASN A 40 10.51 13.34 2.67
N LEU A 41 9.37 12.66 2.87
CA LEU A 41 8.05 13.15 2.45
C LEU A 41 7.78 14.61 2.84
N LEU A 42 8.04 14.96 4.11
CA LEU A 42 7.74 16.30 4.63
C LEU A 42 8.76 17.37 4.21
N THR A 43 9.94 16.99 3.72
CA THR A 43 11.02 17.91 3.38
C THR A 43 11.22 18.07 1.88
N LEU A 44 11.06 17.00 1.12
CA LEU A 44 11.32 16.97 -0.32
C LEU A 44 10.07 16.63 -1.15
N GLY A 45 8.97 16.24 -0.51
CA GLY A 45 7.77 15.73 -1.17
C GLY A 45 7.84 14.23 -1.47
N SER A 46 6.70 13.68 -1.91
CA SER A 46 6.55 12.24 -2.16
C SER A 46 7.51 11.75 -3.24
N ALA A 47 8.14 10.60 -2.97
CA ALA A 47 8.99 9.86 -3.91
C ALA A 47 10.08 10.72 -4.58
N ASN A 48 10.58 11.77 -3.91
CA ASN A 48 11.58 12.65 -4.50
C ASN A 48 12.84 11.87 -4.87
N VAL A 49 13.30 12.04 -6.11
CA VAL A 49 14.47 11.31 -6.64
C VAL A 49 15.78 11.64 -5.93
N ALA A 50 15.86 12.81 -5.30
CA ALA A 50 17.01 13.23 -4.48
C ALA A 50 16.89 12.75 -3.02
N GLY A 51 15.76 12.16 -2.64
CA GLY A 51 15.51 11.64 -1.31
C GLY A 51 15.77 10.15 -1.20
N ASP A 52 15.87 9.70 0.04
CA ASP A 52 15.89 8.26 0.36
C ASP A 52 14.47 7.68 0.28
N GLY A 53 14.39 6.36 0.41
CA GLY A 53 13.12 5.64 0.51
C GLY A 53 12.89 4.67 -0.64
N HIS A 54 11.82 3.89 -0.51
CA HIS A 54 11.48 2.82 -1.46
C HIS A 54 10.05 2.34 -1.25
N ILE A 55 9.49 1.65 -2.24
CA ILE A 55 8.25 0.89 -2.09
C ILE A 55 8.54 -0.35 -1.24
N VAL A 56 7.74 -0.56 -0.21
CA VAL A 56 7.82 -1.69 0.73
C VAL A 56 6.95 -2.85 0.28
N GLY A 57 5.80 -2.55 -0.32
CA GLY A 57 4.89 -3.53 -0.88
C GLY A 57 3.78 -2.89 -1.70
N VAL A 58 3.06 -3.72 -2.42
CA VAL A 58 1.97 -3.34 -3.32
C VAL A 58 0.71 -4.07 -2.91
N ALA A 59 -0.31 -3.36 -2.50
CA ALA A 59 -1.65 -3.89 -2.30
C ALA A 59 -2.48 -3.68 -3.56
N VAL A 60 -3.24 -4.70 -3.94
CA VAL A 60 -4.11 -4.67 -5.11
C VAL A 60 -5.45 -5.30 -4.76
N ALA A 61 -6.53 -4.65 -5.19
CA ALA A 61 -7.87 -5.20 -5.06
C ALA A 61 -8.65 -5.11 -6.37
N VAL A 62 -9.49 -6.10 -6.59
CA VAL A 62 -10.48 -6.18 -7.65
C VAL A 62 -11.77 -6.73 -7.06
N ASP A 63 -12.86 -6.70 -7.81
CA ASP A 63 -14.11 -7.29 -7.35
C ASP A 63 -13.90 -8.75 -6.91
N GLY A 64 -14.27 -9.04 -5.65
CA GLY A 64 -14.19 -10.37 -5.04
C GLY A 64 -12.79 -10.85 -4.63
N TRP A 65 -11.73 -10.05 -4.80
CA TRP A 65 -10.38 -10.47 -4.41
C TRP A 65 -9.47 -9.28 -4.05
N LYS A 66 -8.57 -9.51 -3.10
CA LYS A 66 -7.49 -8.58 -2.73
C LYS A 66 -6.23 -9.35 -2.34
N GLY A 67 -5.09 -8.70 -2.46
CA GLY A 67 -3.80 -9.26 -2.05
C GLY A 67 -2.74 -8.19 -1.86
N TYR A 68 -1.82 -8.47 -0.94
CA TYR A 68 -0.64 -7.66 -0.68
C TYR A 68 0.62 -8.40 -1.08
N TYR A 69 1.48 -7.77 -1.84
CA TYR A 69 2.75 -8.28 -2.35
C TYR A 69 3.93 -7.51 -1.75
N PRO A 70 4.47 -7.99 -0.61
CA PRO A 70 5.60 -7.33 0.05
C PRO A 70 6.88 -7.54 -0.75
N VAL A 71 7.72 -6.50 -0.86
CA VAL A 71 8.96 -6.54 -1.65
C VAL A 71 10.20 -6.03 -0.92
N ALA A 72 10.02 -5.26 0.18
CA ALA A 72 11.16 -4.64 0.86
C ALA A 72 10.94 -4.37 2.36
N HIS A 73 10.23 -5.25 3.07
CA HIS A 73 10.18 -5.20 4.52
C HIS A 73 11.52 -5.60 5.13
N GLU A 74 12.07 -4.79 6.04
CA GLU A 74 13.30 -5.12 6.77
C GLU A 74 13.12 -6.37 7.64
N GLY A 75 11.95 -6.56 8.22
CA GLY A 75 11.59 -7.72 9.04
C GLY A 75 11.37 -9.02 8.26
N GLY A 76 11.44 -8.98 6.93
CA GLY A 76 11.29 -10.15 6.07
C GLY A 76 9.87 -10.45 5.63
N GLY A 77 9.69 -11.63 5.01
CA GLY A 77 8.44 -12.03 4.39
C GLY A 77 8.22 -11.40 3.02
N ASN A 78 9.31 -11.11 2.28
CA ASN A 78 9.24 -10.47 0.98
C ASN A 78 9.21 -11.47 -0.18
N MET A 79 8.51 -11.10 -1.24
CA MET A 79 8.59 -11.72 -2.55
C MET A 79 9.77 -11.14 -3.35
N ASP A 80 10.11 -11.78 -4.46
CA ASP A 80 11.10 -11.24 -5.39
C ASP A 80 10.58 -9.94 -6.02
N LYS A 81 11.26 -8.83 -5.70
CA LYS A 81 10.90 -7.48 -6.15
C LYS A 81 10.79 -7.39 -7.67
N LYS A 82 11.71 -8.05 -8.41
CA LYS A 82 11.71 -7.98 -9.87
C LYS A 82 10.50 -8.70 -10.48
N LEU A 83 10.13 -9.83 -9.91
CA LEU A 83 8.94 -10.57 -10.34
C LEU A 83 7.66 -9.76 -10.06
N VAL A 84 7.53 -9.19 -8.86
CA VAL A 84 6.37 -8.34 -8.50
C VAL A 84 6.29 -7.12 -9.41
N TYR A 85 7.40 -6.45 -9.68
CA TYR A 85 7.41 -5.24 -10.53
C TYR A 85 7.14 -5.56 -12.00
N SER A 86 7.65 -6.68 -12.53
CA SER A 86 7.32 -7.11 -13.89
C SER A 86 5.83 -7.41 -14.02
N TRP A 87 5.26 -8.15 -13.08
CA TRP A 87 3.83 -8.43 -13.01
C TRP A 87 2.99 -7.13 -12.89
N LEU A 88 3.40 -6.23 -12.02
CA LEU A 88 2.70 -4.95 -11.84
C LEU A 88 2.74 -4.12 -13.12
N GLN A 89 3.90 -4.06 -13.82
CA GLN A 89 4.01 -3.35 -15.08
C GLN A 89 3.10 -3.95 -16.17
N ASP A 90 2.98 -5.29 -16.23
CA ASP A 90 2.07 -5.95 -17.18
C ASP A 90 0.61 -5.56 -16.91
N ILE A 91 0.22 -5.43 -15.64
CA ILE A 91 -1.10 -4.92 -15.25
C ILE A 91 -1.27 -3.47 -15.66
N LEU A 92 -0.32 -2.60 -15.30
CA LEU A 92 -0.36 -1.16 -15.58
C LEU A 92 -0.33 -0.82 -17.08
N ASN A 93 0.06 -1.76 -17.93
CA ASN A 93 0.03 -1.64 -19.39
C ASN A 93 -1.37 -1.79 -20.00
N GLN A 94 -2.37 -2.22 -19.24
CA GLN A 94 -3.74 -2.42 -19.72
C GLN A 94 -4.44 -1.07 -19.96
N LYS A 95 -4.59 -0.67 -21.24
CA LYS A 95 -5.13 0.64 -21.63
C LYS A 95 -6.62 0.85 -21.31
N ASP A 96 -7.38 -0.23 -21.31
CA ASP A 96 -8.83 -0.21 -21.08
C ASP A 96 -9.20 -0.48 -19.60
N THR A 97 -8.23 -0.43 -18.71
CA THR A 97 -8.39 -0.62 -17.28
C THR A 97 -8.35 0.72 -16.56
N THR A 98 -9.22 0.90 -15.60
CA THR A 98 -9.22 2.02 -14.65
C THR A 98 -8.46 1.60 -13.40
N PHE A 99 -7.37 2.29 -13.12
CA PHE A 99 -6.60 2.14 -11.89
C PHE A 99 -7.11 3.14 -10.85
N ILE A 100 -7.54 2.62 -9.71
CA ILE A 100 -8.15 3.37 -8.63
C ILE A 100 -7.13 3.52 -7.51
N PHE A 101 -6.94 4.75 -7.06
CA PHE A 101 -6.06 5.11 -5.96
C PHE A 101 -6.78 6.00 -4.96
N HIS A 102 -6.23 6.14 -3.78
CA HIS A 102 -6.62 7.18 -2.83
C HIS A 102 -5.45 8.14 -2.58
N ASN A 103 -5.53 9.38 -3.06
CA ASN A 103 -4.42 10.31 -3.16
C ASN A 103 -3.38 9.84 -4.21
N ALA A 104 -3.87 9.56 -5.42
CA ALA A 104 -3.11 8.99 -6.54
C ALA A 104 -1.75 9.65 -6.79
N MET A 105 -1.60 10.94 -6.49
CA MET A 105 -0.33 11.66 -6.65
C MET A 105 0.81 10.97 -5.89
N TYR A 106 0.53 10.47 -4.69
CA TYR A 106 1.52 9.79 -3.86
C TYR A 106 2.02 8.52 -4.53
N ASP A 107 1.11 7.61 -4.87
CA ASP A 107 1.44 6.29 -5.43
C ASP A 107 2.02 6.38 -6.82
N VAL A 108 1.45 7.23 -7.68
CA VAL A 108 1.95 7.43 -9.05
C VAL A 108 3.37 7.99 -9.06
N CYS A 109 3.72 8.87 -8.11
CA CYS A 109 5.10 9.36 -7.99
C CYS A 109 6.07 8.23 -7.62
N TRP A 110 5.69 7.36 -6.69
CA TRP A 110 6.49 6.19 -6.31
C TRP A 110 6.62 5.18 -7.46
N LEU A 111 5.53 4.85 -8.15
CA LEU A 111 5.57 3.98 -9.33
C LEU A 111 6.51 4.51 -10.40
N ARG A 112 6.41 5.81 -10.72
CA ARG A 112 7.30 6.46 -11.70
C ARG A 112 8.76 6.48 -11.27
N ARG A 113 9.04 6.72 -10.00
CA ARG A 113 10.39 6.68 -9.44
C ARG A 113 11.03 5.30 -9.61
N GLU A 114 10.24 4.23 -9.43
CA GLU A 114 10.68 2.85 -9.64
C GLU A 114 10.67 2.41 -11.12
N GLY A 115 10.38 3.33 -12.04
CA GLY A 115 10.39 3.08 -13.49
C GLY A 115 9.13 2.44 -14.05
N LEU A 116 8.06 2.37 -13.24
CA LEU A 116 6.76 1.83 -13.66
C LEU A 116 5.89 2.91 -14.30
N THR A 117 5.15 2.54 -15.34
CA THR A 117 4.31 3.46 -16.14
C THR A 117 2.87 2.97 -16.19
N ILE A 118 1.92 3.85 -15.96
CA ILE A 118 0.49 3.55 -16.04
C ILE A 118 0.01 3.97 -17.42
N ASN A 119 -0.54 3.02 -18.19
CA ASN A 119 -1.09 3.26 -19.53
C ASN A 119 -2.63 3.27 -19.57
N GLY A 120 -3.29 2.86 -18.49
CA GLY A 120 -4.73 2.92 -18.33
C GLY A 120 -5.23 4.24 -17.73
N HIS A 121 -6.50 4.28 -17.38
CA HIS A 121 -7.13 5.44 -16.76
C HIS A 121 -6.81 5.48 -15.27
N ILE A 122 -6.62 6.67 -14.72
CA ILE A 122 -6.40 6.86 -13.29
C ILE A 122 -7.62 7.54 -12.68
N VAL A 123 -8.14 6.97 -11.60
CA VAL A 123 -9.17 7.57 -10.74
C VAL A 123 -8.61 7.74 -9.35
N ASP A 124 -8.78 8.95 -8.81
CA ASP A 124 -8.40 9.29 -7.43
C ASP A 124 -9.67 9.47 -6.59
N THR A 125 -9.90 8.55 -5.65
CA THR A 125 -11.09 8.59 -4.79
C THR A 125 -11.08 9.76 -3.81
N MET A 126 -9.92 10.32 -3.45
CA MET A 126 -9.83 11.52 -2.64
C MET A 126 -10.33 12.75 -3.41
N ILE A 127 -9.92 12.89 -4.67
CA ILE A 127 -10.39 13.97 -5.56
C ILE A 127 -11.88 13.77 -5.87
N ALA A 128 -12.31 12.55 -6.23
CA ALA A 128 -13.71 12.26 -6.49
C ALA A 128 -14.61 12.62 -5.31
N ALA A 129 -14.20 12.28 -4.08
CA ALA A 129 -14.95 12.63 -2.88
C ALA A 129 -15.04 14.15 -2.66
N SER A 130 -14.00 14.90 -2.98
CA SER A 130 -14.01 16.36 -2.87
C SER A 130 -14.94 17.04 -3.89
N LEU A 131 -15.12 16.44 -5.05
CA LEU A 131 -16.06 16.91 -6.08
C LEU A 131 -17.52 16.57 -5.73
N ILE A 132 -17.74 15.48 -4.97
CA ILE A 132 -19.09 15.08 -4.52
C ILE A 132 -19.57 15.96 -3.38
N ASP A 133 -18.68 16.28 -2.44
CA ASP A 133 -19.01 17.09 -1.26
C ASP A 133 -17.78 17.92 -0.83
N GLU A 134 -17.73 19.16 -1.30
CA GLU A 134 -16.65 20.12 -1.05
C GLU A 134 -16.60 20.64 0.39
N ASN A 135 -17.68 20.44 1.17
CA ASN A 135 -17.79 20.96 2.53
C ASN A 135 -17.25 19.99 3.60
N ARG A 136 -16.68 18.87 3.21
CA ARG A 136 -16.08 17.93 4.15
C ARG A 136 -14.84 18.50 4.80
N LEU A 137 -14.70 18.26 6.11
CA LEU A 137 -13.51 18.64 6.86
C LEU A 137 -12.29 17.73 6.55
N SER A 138 -12.51 16.55 5.97
CA SER A 138 -11.46 15.61 5.66
C SER A 138 -11.87 14.62 4.58
N TYR A 139 -10.94 14.33 3.69
CA TYR A 139 -11.05 13.35 2.61
C TYR A 139 -10.13 12.14 2.82
N ARG A 140 -9.69 11.89 4.05
CA ARG A 140 -8.86 10.73 4.38
C ARG A 140 -9.62 9.43 4.14
N LEU A 141 -8.91 8.40 3.70
CA LEU A 141 -9.48 7.09 3.37
C LEU A 141 -10.31 6.51 4.53
N ASP A 142 -9.77 6.55 5.76
CA ASP A 142 -10.45 6.03 6.96
C ASP A 142 -11.80 6.72 7.25
N ILE A 143 -11.90 8.00 6.93
CA ILE A 143 -13.12 8.78 7.12
C ILE A 143 -14.12 8.50 6.00
N LEU A 144 -13.65 8.43 4.76
CA LEU A 144 -14.50 8.17 3.59
C LEU A 144 -15.02 6.73 3.59
N SER A 145 -14.18 5.74 3.85
CA SER A 145 -14.59 4.34 3.91
C SER A 145 -15.61 4.09 5.01
N LYS A 146 -15.43 4.70 6.19
CA LYS A 146 -16.42 4.62 7.25
C LYS A 146 -17.75 5.27 6.85
N HIS A 147 -17.71 6.39 6.12
CA HIS A 147 -18.92 7.09 5.70
C HIS A 147 -19.68 6.36 4.58
N TYR A 148 -18.98 5.92 3.53
CA TYR A 148 -19.63 5.36 2.34
C TYR A 148 -19.93 3.88 2.43
N ILE A 149 -19.07 3.09 3.09
CA ILE A 149 -19.17 1.62 3.13
C ILE A 149 -19.25 1.04 4.55
N GLY A 150 -19.24 1.88 5.58
CA GLY A 150 -19.35 1.45 6.98
C GLY A 150 -18.08 0.76 7.53
N LEU A 151 -16.99 0.73 6.76
CA LEU A 151 -15.74 0.07 7.14
C LEU A 151 -14.74 1.10 7.65
N GLY A 152 -14.30 0.95 8.89
CA GLY A 152 -13.17 1.73 9.44
C GLY A 152 -11.83 1.02 9.21
N LYS A 153 -10.71 1.72 9.44
CA LYS A 153 -9.38 1.09 9.45
C LYS A 153 -9.29 0.03 10.55
N ASP A 154 -8.68 -1.09 10.20
CA ASP A 154 -8.31 -2.12 11.16
C ASP A 154 -6.78 -2.15 11.26
N GLU A 155 -6.26 -1.35 12.16
CA GLU A 155 -4.82 -1.21 12.42
C GLU A 155 -4.37 -2.01 13.66
N LYS A 156 -5.25 -2.85 14.23
CA LYS A 156 -4.99 -3.49 15.54
C LYS A 156 -3.71 -4.31 15.54
N ILE A 157 -3.58 -5.25 14.60
CA ILE A 157 -2.41 -6.14 14.51
C ILE A 157 -1.14 -5.33 14.22
N LEU A 158 -1.23 -4.35 13.31
CA LEU A 158 -0.11 -3.45 12.99
C LEU A 158 0.38 -2.69 14.23
N ILE A 159 -0.53 -2.12 15.02
CA ILE A 159 -0.20 -1.35 16.21
C ILE A 159 0.39 -2.26 17.30
N GLU A 160 -0.19 -3.44 17.53
CA GLU A 160 0.30 -4.40 18.50
C GLU A 160 1.71 -4.89 18.12
N ALA A 161 1.91 -5.29 16.87
CA ALA A 161 3.23 -5.71 16.38
C ALA A 161 4.25 -4.58 16.50
N ALA A 162 3.93 -3.36 16.06
CA ALA A 162 4.83 -2.22 16.16
C ALA A 162 5.25 -1.96 17.62
N LYS A 163 4.32 -2.05 18.57
CA LYS A 163 4.60 -1.91 20.01
C LYS A 163 5.57 -3.00 20.49
N ASP A 164 5.36 -4.26 20.12
CA ASP A 164 6.19 -5.38 20.53
C ASP A 164 7.60 -5.29 19.95
N TYR A 165 7.73 -4.75 18.73
CA TYR A 165 9.02 -4.48 18.10
C TYR A 165 9.67 -3.15 18.55
N GLY A 166 8.98 -2.34 19.37
CA GLY A 166 9.46 -1.02 19.82
C GLY A 166 9.55 0.00 18.66
N LEU A 167 8.63 -0.09 17.69
CA LEU A 167 8.56 0.71 16.48
C LEU A 167 7.32 1.62 16.47
N ASP A 168 7.38 2.69 15.69
CA ASP A 168 6.20 3.49 15.37
C ASP A 168 5.38 2.79 14.26
N PRO A 169 4.07 2.55 14.46
CA PRO A 169 3.27 1.76 13.51
C PRO A 169 3.15 2.40 12.11
N LYS A 170 3.32 3.71 11.98
CA LYS A 170 3.24 4.40 10.69
C LYS A 170 4.61 4.72 10.10
N LYS A 171 5.49 5.27 10.92
CA LYS A 171 6.81 5.71 10.48
C LYS A 171 7.77 4.56 10.22
N ASP A 172 7.69 3.52 11.05
CA ASP A 172 8.60 2.38 11.01
C ASP A 172 7.92 1.10 10.48
N MET A 173 6.75 1.17 9.86
CA MET A 173 5.99 0.03 9.35
C MET A 173 6.82 -0.84 8.39
N TRP A 174 7.65 -0.22 7.56
CA TRP A 174 8.56 -0.89 6.64
C TRP A 174 9.59 -1.81 7.32
N ARG A 175 9.81 -1.63 8.64
CA ARG A 175 10.74 -2.44 9.43
C ARG A 175 10.07 -3.69 10.02
N LEU A 176 8.76 -3.73 10.06
CA LEU A 176 8.01 -4.89 10.52
C LEU A 176 8.09 -6.03 9.49
N PRO A 177 8.01 -7.30 9.93
CA PRO A 177 7.69 -8.40 9.03
C PRO A 177 6.39 -8.15 8.27
N ALA A 178 6.37 -8.49 6.98
CA ALA A 178 5.20 -8.33 6.10
C ALA A 178 3.93 -8.97 6.68
N LEU A 179 4.09 -10.04 7.45
CA LEU A 179 3.03 -10.77 8.13
C LEU A 179 2.09 -9.87 8.96
N PHE A 180 2.62 -8.80 9.57
CA PHE A 180 1.83 -7.90 10.42
C PHE A 180 1.26 -6.69 9.68
N VAL A 181 1.69 -6.50 8.42
CA VAL A 181 1.28 -5.36 7.59
C VAL A 181 0.25 -5.77 6.54
N GLY A 182 0.31 -7.02 6.05
CA GLY A 182 -0.46 -7.47 4.89
C GLY A 182 -1.97 -7.29 5.02
N GLN A 183 -2.57 -7.62 6.17
CA GLN A 183 -4.01 -7.43 6.38
C GLN A 183 -4.42 -5.95 6.32
N TYR A 184 -3.61 -5.08 6.89
CA TYR A 184 -3.80 -3.64 6.86
C TYR A 184 -3.70 -3.11 5.41
N ALA A 185 -2.63 -3.45 4.70
CA ALA A 185 -2.39 -3.02 3.32
C ALA A 185 -3.50 -3.48 2.35
N GLU A 186 -3.92 -4.75 2.45
CA GLU A 186 -5.03 -5.27 1.65
C GLU A 186 -6.37 -4.59 1.91
N ARG A 187 -6.53 -3.95 3.06
CA ARG A 187 -7.76 -3.24 3.41
C ARG A 187 -7.77 -1.82 2.89
N ASP A 188 -6.62 -1.20 2.73
CA ASP A 188 -6.49 0.16 2.21
C ASP A 188 -6.61 0.20 0.67
N ALA A 189 -6.33 -0.89 -0.05
CA ALA A 189 -6.65 -1.08 -1.46
C ALA A 189 -8.11 -1.53 -1.65
#